data_2fd4dda0f8a24a7621aacd28da064019
#
_entry.id   2fd4dda0f8a24a7621aacd28da064019
#
_cell.length_a   1.000
_cell.length_b   1.000
_cell.length_c   1.000
_cell.angle_alpha   90.00
_cell.angle_beta   90.00
_cell.angle_gamma   90.00
#
_symmetry.space_group_name_H-M   'P 1'
#
loop_
_entity.id
_entity.type
_entity.pdbx_description
1 polymer ?
#
loop_
_entity_poly.entity_id
_entity_poly.type
_entity_poly.pdbx_seq_one_letter_code
_entity_poly.pdbx_strand_id
1 'polypeptide(L)'
;MTETSYIMAIDQGTTSSRAIIFDKQGKHIGSSQKEFTQYFPKEGWVEHDANEIWNSVQSVIAGAFIESGIKPVQVAAIGITNQRETTIIWDKKTGIPIYHAIVWQSRQSADIANGLKDGGHDELFHKKTGLIVDSYFSATKIRWILDHVEGAQERAERGELLFGTIDTWLLWKLTDGDVHYTDYSNASRTMLYNIHELKWDEEILKILNIPASMLPEVKSNSEVYGVTKGFHFFGSEVPISGMAGDQQAALFGQMAFEPGMIKNTYGTGSFIVMNTCL
;
A
#
# COMPACT_ATOMS: atom_id res chain seq x y z
N MET A 1 0.92 7.30 37.95
CA MET A 1 -0.26 7.28 37.05
C MET A 1 0.18 6.55 35.81
N THR A 2 -0.40 5.39 35.50
CA THR A 2 -0.12 4.68 34.24
C THR A 2 -0.60 5.59 33.11
N GLU A 3 0.35 6.07 32.30
CA GLU A 3 0.00 6.85 31.11
C GLU A 3 -0.98 6.05 30.24
N THR A 4 -2.14 6.63 29.94
CA THR A 4 -3.12 6.00 29.08
C THR A 4 -2.51 5.96 27.67
N SER A 5 -2.34 4.75 27.12
CA SER A 5 -1.77 4.54 25.79
C SER A 5 -2.87 4.28 24.79
N TYR A 6 -2.75 4.84 23.59
CA TYR A 6 -3.69 4.73 22.50
C TYR A 6 -3.03 4.10 21.29
N ILE A 7 -3.82 3.55 20.38
CA ILE A 7 -3.38 3.08 19.08
C ILE A 7 -4.02 3.97 18.01
N MET A 8 -3.24 4.36 17.02
CA MET A 8 -3.75 5.04 15.83
C MET A 8 -3.81 4.06 14.67
N ALA A 9 -4.96 3.98 14.02
CA ALA A 9 -5.13 3.30 12.74
C ALA A 9 -5.24 4.35 11.62
N ILE A 10 -4.43 4.18 10.57
CA ILE A 10 -4.48 4.97 9.34
C ILE A 10 -5.06 4.09 8.25
N ASP A 11 -6.18 4.51 7.67
CA ASP A 11 -6.87 3.85 6.56
C ASP A 11 -6.80 4.74 5.32
N GLN A 12 -5.98 4.37 4.37
CA GLN A 12 -5.84 5.06 3.10
C GLN A 12 -6.66 4.35 2.02
N GLY A 13 -7.90 4.80 1.84
CA GLY A 13 -8.83 4.25 0.85
C GLY A 13 -8.66 4.83 -0.55
N THR A 14 -9.51 4.38 -1.50
CA THR A 14 -9.45 4.84 -2.90
C THR A 14 -9.84 6.30 -3.05
N THR A 15 -10.78 6.81 -2.26
CA THR A 15 -11.32 8.16 -2.42
C THR A 15 -11.00 9.09 -1.25
N SER A 16 -10.57 8.54 -0.13
CA SER A 16 -10.30 9.32 1.09
C SER A 16 -9.29 8.62 1.98
N SER A 17 -8.62 9.41 2.81
CA SER A 17 -7.81 8.93 3.93
C SER A 17 -8.56 9.12 5.23
N ARG A 18 -8.33 8.23 6.20
CA ARG A 18 -8.92 8.30 7.54
C ARG A 18 -7.86 7.98 8.59
N ALA A 19 -7.93 8.64 9.74
CA ALA A 19 -7.20 8.25 10.94
C ALA A 19 -8.19 8.06 12.09
N ILE A 20 -8.00 7.00 12.88
CA ILE A 20 -8.86 6.66 14.01
C ILE A 20 -7.96 6.39 15.22
N ILE A 21 -8.32 6.92 16.37
CA ILE A 21 -7.64 6.67 17.65
C ILE A 21 -8.50 5.74 18.50
N PHE A 22 -7.90 4.66 18.98
CA PHE A 22 -8.52 3.67 19.85
C PHE A 22 -7.83 3.64 21.22
N ASP A 23 -8.62 3.40 22.29
CA ASP A 23 -8.07 3.07 23.60
C ASP A 23 -7.71 1.57 23.71
N LYS A 24 -7.20 1.17 24.86
CA LYS A 24 -6.81 -0.23 25.16
C LYS A 24 -7.96 -1.23 25.12
N GLN A 25 -9.20 -0.78 25.21
CA GLN A 25 -10.42 -1.59 25.13
C GLN A 25 -10.95 -1.67 23.69
N GLY A 26 -10.28 -1.03 22.73
CA GLY A 26 -10.73 -0.95 21.33
C GLY A 26 -11.86 0.05 21.12
N LYS A 27 -12.13 0.92 22.10
CA LYS A 27 -13.13 1.96 21.94
C LYS A 27 -12.59 3.08 21.06
N HIS A 28 -13.39 3.52 20.10
CA HIS A 28 -13.13 4.68 19.28
C HIS A 28 -13.17 5.97 20.14
N ILE A 29 -12.07 6.73 20.11
CA ILE A 29 -11.88 7.94 20.89
C ILE A 29 -12.02 9.20 20.02
N GLY A 30 -11.54 9.15 18.78
CA GLY A 30 -11.67 10.21 17.81
C GLY A 30 -11.19 9.77 16.45
N SER A 31 -11.66 10.45 15.39
CA SER A 31 -11.29 10.15 14.01
C SER A 31 -11.34 11.39 13.15
N SER A 32 -10.70 11.31 12.00
CA SER A 32 -10.81 12.31 10.95
C SER A 32 -10.76 11.64 9.60
N GLN A 33 -11.49 12.17 8.63
CA GLN A 33 -11.51 11.69 7.26
C GLN A 33 -11.39 12.87 6.30
N LYS A 34 -10.66 12.67 5.20
CA LYS A 34 -10.48 13.67 4.16
C LYS A 34 -10.41 13.02 2.79
N GLU A 35 -11.22 13.51 1.88
CA GLU A 35 -11.14 13.15 0.46
C GLU A 35 -9.94 13.83 -0.21
N PHE A 36 -9.50 13.26 -1.35
CA PHE A 36 -8.47 13.80 -2.22
C PHE A 36 -8.88 13.65 -3.68
N THR A 37 -8.18 14.36 -4.57
CA THR A 37 -8.56 14.44 -5.98
C THR A 37 -8.39 13.10 -6.70
N GLN A 38 -9.39 12.75 -7.52
CA GLN A 38 -9.35 11.64 -8.45
C GLN A 38 -9.07 12.20 -9.84
N TYR A 39 -8.05 11.69 -10.53
CA TYR A 39 -7.67 12.14 -11.87
C TYR A 39 -8.09 11.09 -12.91
N PHE A 40 -8.71 11.54 -13.99
CA PHE A 40 -9.18 10.72 -15.11
C PHE A 40 -8.61 11.26 -16.43
N PRO A 41 -7.29 11.08 -16.71
CA PRO A 41 -6.64 11.71 -17.86
C PRO A 41 -7.19 11.25 -19.21
N LYS A 42 -7.63 9.99 -19.28
CA LYS A 42 -8.25 9.37 -20.47
C LYS A 42 -9.34 8.41 -20.03
N GLU A 43 -10.17 7.97 -20.97
CA GLU A 43 -11.18 6.95 -20.70
C GLU A 43 -10.54 5.67 -20.13
N GLY A 44 -11.08 5.19 -19.02
CA GLY A 44 -10.57 4.01 -18.30
C GLY A 44 -9.28 4.23 -17.51
N TRP A 45 -8.70 5.43 -17.52
CA TRP A 45 -7.52 5.76 -16.72
C TRP A 45 -7.93 6.38 -15.39
N VAL A 46 -7.33 5.93 -14.32
CA VAL A 46 -7.56 6.47 -12.97
C VAL A 46 -6.21 6.66 -12.28
N GLU A 47 -5.95 7.86 -11.83
CA GLU A 47 -4.69 8.24 -11.21
C GLU A 47 -4.93 9.07 -9.94
N HIS A 48 -3.96 9.02 -9.02
CA HIS A 48 -3.90 9.89 -7.85
C HIS A 48 -2.56 10.63 -7.80
N ASP A 49 -2.54 11.83 -7.24
CA ASP A 49 -1.28 12.46 -6.84
C ASP A 49 -0.84 11.86 -5.49
N ALA A 50 0.33 11.20 -5.48
CA ALA A 50 0.88 10.59 -4.28
C ALA A 50 1.19 11.61 -3.16
N ASN A 51 1.46 12.88 -3.52
CA ASN A 51 1.65 13.95 -2.55
C ASN A 51 0.31 14.43 -1.96
N GLU A 52 -0.77 14.45 -2.74
CA GLU A 52 -2.12 14.71 -2.20
C GLU A 52 -2.55 13.62 -1.24
N ILE A 53 -2.27 12.35 -1.54
CA ILE A 53 -2.48 11.24 -0.61
C ILE A 53 -1.72 11.48 0.70
N TRP A 54 -0.41 11.78 0.62
CA TRP A 54 0.40 12.09 1.79
C TRP A 54 -0.16 13.27 2.61
N ASN A 55 -0.50 14.37 1.95
CA ASN A 55 -1.06 15.55 2.59
C ASN A 55 -2.42 15.27 3.25
N SER A 56 -3.24 14.41 2.64
CA SER A 56 -4.51 13.98 3.22
C SER A 56 -4.29 13.16 4.48
N VAL A 57 -3.31 12.24 4.48
CA VAL A 57 -2.94 11.44 5.66
C VAL A 57 -2.44 12.34 6.79
N GLN A 58 -1.55 13.30 6.53
CA GLN A 58 -1.11 14.27 7.54
C GLN A 58 -2.29 15.07 8.12
N SER A 59 -3.23 15.48 7.26
CA SER A 59 -4.41 16.23 7.67
C SER A 59 -5.33 15.40 8.59
N VAL A 60 -5.56 14.12 8.29
CA VAL A 60 -6.45 13.28 9.11
C VAL A 60 -5.79 12.84 10.41
N ILE A 61 -4.46 12.68 10.46
CA ILE A 61 -3.73 12.47 11.72
C ILE A 61 -3.92 13.67 12.64
N ALA A 62 -3.71 14.90 12.12
CA ALA A 62 -3.94 16.13 12.88
C ALA A 62 -5.40 16.24 13.35
N GLY A 63 -6.35 16.00 12.46
CA GLY A 63 -7.77 16.04 12.77
C GLY A 63 -8.19 15.05 13.87
N ALA A 64 -7.65 13.83 13.84
CA ALA A 64 -7.91 12.82 14.86
C ALA A 64 -7.38 13.23 16.25
N PHE A 65 -6.21 13.87 16.31
CA PHE A 65 -5.70 14.45 17.57
C PHE A 65 -6.57 15.60 18.09
N ILE A 66 -7.02 16.48 17.21
CA ILE A 66 -7.90 17.61 17.58
C ILE A 66 -9.24 17.08 18.13
N GLU A 67 -9.85 16.13 17.45
CA GLU A 67 -11.16 15.58 17.87
C GLU A 67 -11.06 14.79 19.17
N SER A 68 -10.03 13.97 19.32
CA SER A 68 -9.86 13.13 20.52
C SER A 68 -9.31 13.86 21.74
N GLY A 69 -8.61 14.99 21.56
CA GLY A 69 -7.84 15.67 22.59
C GLY A 69 -6.59 14.91 23.05
N ILE A 70 -6.23 13.81 22.37
CA ILE A 70 -5.06 13.00 22.67
C ILE A 70 -3.80 13.71 22.17
N LYS A 71 -2.73 13.66 22.97
CA LYS A 71 -1.41 14.15 22.55
C LYS A 71 -0.65 13.09 21.79
N PRO A 72 0.13 13.43 20.76
CA PRO A 72 0.90 12.45 19.95
C PRO A 72 1.76 11.50 20.79
N VAL A 73 2.38 11.98 21.87
CA VAL A 73 3.19 11.18 22.81
C VAL A 73 2.40 10.07 23.53
N GLN A 74 1.08 10.13 23.54
CA GLN A 74 0.21 9.11 24.14
C GLN A 74 -0.14 7.97 23.16
N VAL A 75 0.24 8.09 21.89
CA VAL A 75 0.08 7.03 20.90
C VAL A 75 1.22 6.03 21.06
N ALA A 76 0.88 4.79 21.38
CA ALA A 76 1.85 3.73 21.60
C ALA A 76 2.32 3.04 20.32
N ALA A 77 1.44 2.99 19.31
CA ALA A 77 1.74 2.38 18.01
C ALA A 77 0.77 2.87 16.93
N ILE A 78 1.23 2.73 15.67
CA ILE A 78 0.45 3.03 14.47
C ILE A 78 0.25 1.73 13.68
N GLY A 79 -0.99 1.49 13.21
CA GLY A 79 -1.31 0.52 12.17
C GLY A 79 -1.70 1.23 10.87
N ILE A 80 -1.26 0.69 9.73
CA ILE A 80 -1.58 1.21 8.39
C ILE A 80 -2.38 0.16 7.64
N THR A 81 -3.50 0.58 7.05
CA THR A 81 -4.20 -0.17 6.03
C THR A 81 -4.43 0.71 4.80
N ASN A 82 -4.55 0.11 3.62
CA ASN A 82 -4.54 0.85 2.37
C ASN A 82 -5.31 0.16 1.25
N GLN A 83 -5.77 0.95 0.28
CA GLN A 83 -6.13 0.45 -1.04
C GLN A 83 -4.92 -0.27 -1.64
N ARG A 84 -5.12 -1.53 -2.09
CA ARG A 84 -4.02 -2.36 -2.62
C ARG A 84 -3.75 -2.05 -4.09
N GLU A 85 -2.72 -2.65 -4.65
CA GLU A 85 -2.33 -2.64 -6.07
C GLU A 85 -1.97 -1.25 -6.64
N THR A 86 -2.47 -0.16 -6.08
CA THR A 86 -2.15 1.20 -6.52
C THR A 86 -0.64 1.42 -6.45
N THR A 87 -0.07 1.84 -7.58
CA THR A 87 1.37 1.80 -7.85
C THR A 87 1.98 3.18 -7.83
N ILE A 88 3.01 3.36 -7.03
CA ILE A 88 3.81 4.60 -6.98
C ILE A 88 5.27 4.25 -7.26
N ILE A 89 5.94 5.07 -8.10
CA ILE A 89 7.39 5.03 -8.30
C ILE A 89 7.95 6.42 -8.01
N TRP A 90 8.99 6.48 -7.18
CA TRP A 90 9.60 7.75 -6.78
C TRP A 90 11.13 7.71 -6.82
N ASP A 91 11.72 8.86 -6.94
CA ASP A 91 13.17 9.05 -6.84
C ASP A 91 13.62 8.78 -5.39
N LYS A 92 14.54 7.84 -5.22
CA LYS A 92 15.05 7.39 -3.90
C LYS A 92 15.68 8.51 -3.09
N LYS A 93 16.33 9.47 -3.75
CA LYS A 93 17.08 10.55 -3.09
C LYS A 93 16.20 11.72 -2.69
N THR A 94 15.25 12.08 -3.56
CA THR A 94 14.41 13.27 -3.38
C THR A 94 13.04 12.96 -2.80
N GLY A 95 12.59 11.71 -2.91
CA GLY A 95 11.23 11.33 -2.55
C GLY A 95 10.15 11.88 -3.48
N ILE A 96 10.53 12.35 -4.67
CA ILE A 96 9.59 12.91 -5.64
C ILE A 96 9.04 11.79 -6.52
N PRO A 97 7.71 11.56 -6.55
CA PRO A 97 7.09 10.64 -7.49
C PRO A 97 7.41 11.05 -8.94
N ILE A 98 7.80 10.08 -9.77
CA ILE A 98 8.14 10.34 -11.19
C ILE A 98 6.92 10.35 -12.10
N TYR A 99 5.79 9.85 -11.61
CA TYR A 99 4.49 9.83 -12.25
C TYR A 99 3.38 9.81 -11.19
N HIS A 100 2.14 10.12 -11.56
CA HIS A 100 0.98 9.92 -10.69
C HIS A 100 0.87 8.45 -10.25
N ALA A 101 0.32 8.21 -9.08
CA ALA A 101 -0.01 6.87 -8.64
C ALA A 101 -1.07 6.26 -9.57
N ILE A 102 -0.76 5.14 -10.22
CA ILE A 102 -1.72 4.44 -11.06
C ILE A 102 -2.62 3.59 -10.18
N VAL A 103 -3.90 3.93 -10.15
CA VAL A 103 -4.89 3.32 -9.25
C VAL A 103 -5.24 1.89 -9.71
N TRP A 104 -5.60 1.04 -8.78
CA TRP A 104 -6.02 -0.35 -9.03
C TRP A 104 -7.13 -0.48 -10.08
N GLN A 105 -8.01 0.51 -10.20
CA GLN A 105 -9.11 0.56 -11.20
C GLN A 105 -8.63 0.91 -12.61
N SER A 106 -7.43 1.49 -12.74
CA SER A 106 -6.95 2.02 -14.03
C SER A 106 -6.71 0.92 -15.05
N ARG A 107 -7.16 1.15 -16.27
CA ARG A 107 -6.96 0.27 -17.42
C ARG A 107 -5.77 0.67 -18.31
N GLN A 108 -5.00 1.70 -17.91
CA GLN A 108 -3.92 2.23 -18.75
C GLN A 108 -2.79 1.24 -19.07
N SER A 109 -2.61 0.21 -18.24
CA SER A 109 -1.65 -0.88 -18.49
C SER A 109 -2.28 -2.15 -19.10
N ALA A 110 -3.52 -2.06 -19.64
CA ALA A 110 -4.23 -3.22 -20.17
C ALA A 110 -3.52 -3.89 -21.35
N ASP A 111 -2.89 -3.12 -22.24
CA ASP A 111 -2.15 -3.65 -23.37
C ASP A 111 -0.95 -4.51 -22.96
N ILE A 112 -0.28 -4.12 -21.87
CA ILE A 112 0.81 -4.92 -21.27
C ILE A 112 0.25 -6.26 -20.76
N ALA A 113 -0.88 -6.23 -20.04
CA ALA A 113 -1.53 -7.44 -19.56
C ALA A 113 -1.97 -8.36 -20.73
N ASN A 114 -2.53 -7.80 -21.80
CA ASN A 114 -2.90 -8.55 -23.00
C ASN A 114 -1.66 -9.15 -23.66
N GLY A 115 -0.57 -8.38 -23.82
CA GLY A 115 0.68 -8.89 -24.38
C GLY A 115 1.28 -10.07 -23.58
N LEU A 116 1.16 -10.07 -22.25
CA LEU A 116 1.56 -11.20 -21.42
C LEU A 116 0.70 -12.45 -21.67
N LYS A 117 -0.61 -12.28 -21.84
CA LYS A 117 -1.54 -13.38 -22.19
C LYS A 117 -1.23 -13.95 -23.57
N ASP A 118 -1.10 -13.09 -24.56
CA ASP A 118 -0.78 -13.47 -25.94
C ASP A 118 0.59 -14.17 -26.01
N GLY A 119 1.52 -13.82 -25.13
CA GLY A 119 2.80 -14.48 -24.94
C GLY A 119 2.74 -15.81 -24.19
N GLY A 120 1.55 -16.24 -23.73
CA GLY A 120 1.35 -17.53 -23.05
C GLY A 120 1.85 -17.57 -21.60
N HIS A 121 1.93 -16.42 -20.93
CA HIS A 121 2.46 -16.35 -19.56
C HIS A 121 1.41 -16.59 -18.45
N ASP A 122 0.12 -16.73 -18.78
CA ASP A 122 -0.97 -16.84 -17.79
C ASP A 122 -0.75 -17.96 -16.76
N GLU A 123 -0.37 -19.16 -17.21
CA GLU A 123 -0.18 -20.31 -16.33
C GLU A 123 0.97 -20.09 -15.35
N LEU A 124 2.08 -19.53 -15.85
CA LEU A 124 3.26 -19.24 -15.01
C LEU A 124 2.92 -18.23 -13.91
N PHE A 125 2.28 -17.11 -14.27
CA PHE A 125 1.87 -16.09 -13.31
C PHE A 125 0.87 -16.65 -12.30
N HIS A 126 -0.16 -17.36 -12.77
CA HIS A 126 -1.17 -17.95 -11.88
C HIS A 126 -0.55 -18.94 -10.90
N LYS A 127 0.32 -19.84 -11.37
CA LYS A 127 0.98 -20.82 -10.53
C LYS A 127 1.83 -20.20 -9.42
N LYS A 128 2.55 -19.11 -9.73
CA LYS A 128 3.48 -18.48 -8.78
C LYS A 128 2.82 -17.48 -7.85
N THR A 129 1.83 -16.76 -8.33
CA THR A 129 1.20 -15.64 -7.61
C THR A 129 -0.21 -15.91 -7.13
N GLY A 130 -0.86 -16.95 -7.64
CA GLY A 130 -2.29 -17.22 -7.43
C GLY A 130 -3.22 -16.26 -8.20
N LEU A 131 -2.67 -15.33 -8.98
CA LEU A 131 -3.42 -14.26 -9.65
C LEU A 131 -3.55 -14.56 -11.15
N ILE A 132 -4.63 -14.07 -11.75
CA ILE A 132 -4.76 -13.99 -13.21
C ILE A 132 -3.92 -12.82 -13.73
N VAL A 133 -3.47 -12.87 -14.97
CA VAL A 133 -2.81 -11.71 -15.60
C VAL A 133 -3.86 -10.63 -15.92
N ASP A 134 -3.77 -9.49 -15.24
CA ASP A 134 -4.68 -8.36 -15.45
C ASP A 134 -4.00 -7.03 -15.08
N SER A 135 -4.44 -5.95 -15.73
CA SER A 135 -4.02 -4.58 -15.43
C SER A 135 -4.44 -4.09 -14.03
N TYR A 136 -5.26 -4.86 -13.33
CA TYR A 136 -5.66 -4.60 -11.94
C TYR A 136 -4.46 -4.59 -11.00
N PHE A 137 -3.48 -5.47 -11.20
CA PHE A 137 -2.33 -5.67 -10.33
C PHE A 137 -1.17 -4.71 -10.63
N SER A 138 -0.24 -4.56 -9.65
CA SER A 138 0.82 -3.55 -9.72
C SER A 138 1.83 -3.78 -10.85
N ALA A 139 2.14 -5.04 -11.18
CA ALA A 139 3.22 -5.40 -12.11
C ALA A 139 3.14 -4.69 -13.47
N THR A 140 1.97 -4.71 -14.09
CA THR A 140 1.77 -4.06 -15.39
C THR A 140 1.81 -2.54 -15.30
N LYS A 141 1.42 -1.96 -14.17
CA LYS A 141 1.50 -0.51 -13.90
C LYS A 141 2.94 -0.05 -13.74
N ILE A 142 3.76 -0.85 -13.05
CA ILE A 142 5.21 -0.58 -12.94
C ILE A 142 5.82 -0.58 -14.33
N ARG A 143 5.57 -1.63 -15.12
CA ARG A 143 6.09 -1.73 -16.49
C ARG A 143 5.64 -0.53 -17.34
N TRP A 144 4.36 -0.14 -17.22
CA TRP A 144 3.83 1.00 -17.95
C TRP A 144 4.59 2.31 -17.61
N ILE A 145 4.82 2.58 -16.32
CA ILE A 145 5.56 3.80 -15.90
C ILE A 145 7.00 3.76 -16.43
N LEU A 146 7.68 2.61 -16.34
CA LEU A 146 9.05 2.47 -16.84
C LEU A 146 9.16 2.66 -18.35
N ASP A 147 8.09 2.33 -19.11
CA ASP A 147 8.03 2.49 -20.56
C ASP A 147 7.68 3.93 -21.02
N HIS A 148 6.92 4.67 -20.19
CA HIS A 148 6.32 5.95 -20.63
C HIS A 148 6.96 7.18 -19.99
N VAL A 149 7.70 7.02 -18.89
CA VAL A 149 8.44 8.12 -18.29
C VAL A 149 9.87 8.09 -18.80
N GLU A 150 10.28 9.18 -19.44
CA GLU A 150 11.61 9.31 -20.04
C GLU A 150 12.74 9.01 -19.04
N GLY A 151 13.64 8.09 -19.41
CA GLY A 151 14.78 7.68 -18.59
C GLY A 151 14.44 6.86 -17.34
N ALA A 152 13.16 6.48 -17.14
CA ALA A 152 12.76 5.76 -15.94
C ALA A 152 13.38 4.36 -15.86
N GLN A 153 13.44 3.62 -16.99
CA GLN A 153 14.05 2.29 -17.02
C GLN A 153 15.51 2.33 -16.61
N GLU A 154 16.30 3.20 -17.21
CA GLU A 154 17.73 3.34 -16.91
C GLU A 154 17.99 3.80 -15.48
N ARG A 155 17.15 4.68 -14.96
CA ARG A 155 17.20 5.12 -13.56
C ARG A 155 16.88 4.00 -12.59
N ALA A 156 15.90 3.16 -12.92
CA ALA A 156 15.53 1.99 -12.12
C ALA A 156 16.69 0.95 -12.10
N GLU A 157 17.32 0.70 -13.26
CA GLU A 157 18.48 -0.19 -13.37
C GLU A 157 19.69 0.31 -12.57
N ARG A 158 19.88 1.63 -12.46
CA ARG A 158 20.91 2.22 -11.60
C ARG A 158 20.53 2.26 -10.11
N GLY A 159 19.34 1.78 -9.73
CA GLY A 159 18.87 1.78 -8.34
C GLY A 159 18.50 3.16 -7.79
N GLU A 160 18.16 4.11 -8.67
CA GLU A 160 17.76 5.48 -8.32
C GLU A 160 16.27 5.61 -8.01
N LEU A 161 15.47 4.63 -8.39
CA LEU A 161 14.01 4.63 -8.21
C LEU A 161 13.59 3.56 -7.20
N LEU A 162 12.54 3.86 -6.46
CA LEU A 162 11.84 2.94 -5.57
C LEU A 162 10.40 2.78 -6.04
N PHE A 163 9.88 1.56 -5.89
CA PHE A 163 8.48 1.21 -6.07
C PHE A 163 7.83 0.94 -4.72
N GLY A 164 6.56 1.28 -4.60
CA GLY A 164 5.71 0.86 -3.51
C GLY A 164 4.24 0.90 -3.87
N THR A 165 3.47 0.10 -3.17
CA THR A 165 2.05 0.32 -2.96
C THR A 165 1.87 1.40 -1.90
N ILE A 166 0.63 1.80 -1.62
CA ILE A 166 0.36 2.96 -0.75
C ILE A 166 0.94 2.77 0.67
N ASP A 167 0.89 1.57 1.22
CA ASP A 167 1.50 1.22 2.51
C ASP A 167 2.99 1.56 2.55
N THR A 168 3.74 1.10 1.55
CA THR A 168 5.18 1.37 1.41
C THR A 168 5.46 2.87 1.30
N TRP A 169 4.66 3.59 0.49
CA TRP A 169 4.77 5.04 0.34
C TRP A 169 4.55 5.77 1.65
N LEU A 170 3.49 5.44 2.39
CA LEU A 170 3.19 6.07 3.67
C LEU A 170 4.24 5.75 4.73
N LEU A 171 4.69 4.49 4.79
CA LEU A 171 5.76 4.08 5.68
C LEU A 171 7.06 4.86 5.39
N TRP A 172 7.45 4.92 4.10
CA TRP A 172 8.63 5.65 3.66
C TRP A 172 8.53 7.14 4.02
N LYS A 173 7.37 7.78 3.83
CA LYS A 173 7.13 9.18 4.20
C LYS A 173 7.16 9.40 5.71
N LEU A 174 6.50 8.55 6.50
CA LEU A 174 6.46 8.68 7.97
C LEU A 174 7.83 8.49 8.61
N THR A 175 8.69 7.67 8.01
CA THR A 175 10.06 7.39 8.48
C THR A 175 11.14 8.26 7.82
N ASP A 176 10.74 9.22 6.96
CA ASP A 176 11.65 10.09 6.20
C ASP A 176 12.69 9.33 5.37
N GLY A 177 12.26 8.23 4.76
CA GLY A 177 13.09 7.40 3.89
C GLY A 177 13.99 6.39 4.60
N ASP A 178 13.91 6.25 5.92
CA ASP A 178 14.74 5.30 6.67
C ASP A 178 14.49 3.85 6.28
N VAL A 179 13.24 3.50 5.91
CA VAL A 179 12.86 2.13 5.58
C VAL A 179 12.02 2.06 4.30
N HIS A 180 12.19 0.96 3.58
CA HIS A 180 11.47 0.66 2.34
C HIS A 180 10.91 -0.75 2.43
N TYR A 181 9.76 -0.90 3.10
CA TYR A 181 9.12 -2.18 3.40
C TYR A 181 7.68 -2.20 2.91
N THR A 182 7.17 -3.41 2.65
CA THR A 182 5.76 -3.75 2.45
C THR A 182 5.43 -4.99 3.27
N ASP A 183 4.17 -5.38 3.31
CA ASP A 183 3.70 -6.59 3.98
C ASP A 183 3.30 -7.69 3.00
N TYR A 184 3.09 -8.92 3.51
CA TYR A 184 2.66 -10.06 2.69
C TYR A 184 1.34 -9.82 1.96
N SER A 185 0.39 -9.17 2.60
CA SER A 185 -0.94 -8.96 2.00
C SER A 185 -0.91 -7.97 0.84
N ASN A 186 -0.08 -6.93 0.89
CA ASN A 186 0.15 -6.01 -0.23
C ASN A 186 1.06 -6.63 -1.30
N ALA A 187 2.17 -7.27 -0.92
CA ALA A 187 3.08 -7.92 -1.86
C ALA A 187 2.36 -8.96 -2.71
N SER A 188 1.51 -9.81 -2.12
CA SER A 188 0.74 -10.83 -2.83
C SER A 188 -0.21 -10.27 -3.90
N ARG A 189 -0.52 -8.97 -3.87
CA ARG A 189 -1.40 -8.30 -4.84
C ARG A 189 -0.64 -7.59 -5.96
N THR A 190 0.67 -7.70 -5.99
CA THR A 190 1.49 -7.03 -7.02
C THR A 190 1.59 -7.79 -8.32
N MET A 191 1.29 -9.09 -8.35
CA MET A 191 1.59 -10.03 -9.45
C MET A 191 3.09 -10.20 -9.71
N LEU A 192 3.94 -9.83 -8.73
CA LEU A 192 5.40 -10.01 -8.75
C LEU A 192 5.88 -10.96 -7.65
N TYR A 193 5.02 -11.26 -6.67
CA TYR A 193 5.38 -11.99 -5.47
C TYR A 193 5.02 -13.46 -5.58
N ASN A 194 6.02 -14.34 -5.40
CA ASN A 194 5.81 -15.78 -5.35
C ASN A 194 5.27 -16.16 -3.97
N ILE A 195 3.99 -16.55 -3.92
CA ILE A 195 3.29 -16.85 -2.67
C ILE A 195 3.69 -18.18 -2.04
N HIS A 196 4.39 -19.05 -2.77
CA HIS A 196 4.88 -20.32 -2.27
C HIS A 196 6.28 -20.19 -1.68
N GLU A 197 7.15 -19.36 -2.29
CA GLU A 197 8.52 -19.13 -1.85
C GLU A 197 8.66 -17.91 -0.93
N LEU A 198 7.59 -17.12 -0.78
CA LEU A 198 7.51 -15.88 0.01
C LEU A 198 8.62 -14.89 -0.34
N LYS A 199 8.83 -14.66 -1.65
CA LYS A 199 9.82 -13.71 -2.19
C LYS A 199 9.36 -13.11 -3.51
N TRP A 200 9.99 -12.02 -3.92
CA TRP A 200 9.84 -11.49 -5.28
C TRP A 200 10.33 -12.54 -6.29
N ASP A 201 9.53 -12.77 -7.34
CA ASP A 201 9.83 -13.84 -8.32
C ASP A 201 10.74 -13.33 -9.43
N GLU A 202 11.97 -13.85 -9.47
CA GLU A 202 13.02 -13.42 -10.41
C GLU A 202 12.64 -13.67 -11.88
N GLU A 203 11.90 -14.74 -12.19
CA GLU A 203 11.47 -15.05 -13.55
C GLU A 203 10.41 -14.06 -14.02
N ILE A 204 9.44 -13.73 -13.15
CA ILE A 204 8.43 -12.71 -13.44
C ILE A 204 9.08 -11.34 -13.61
N LEU A 205 10.02 -10.96 -12.73
CA LEU A 205 10.74 -9.70 -12.84
C LEU A 205 11.52 -9.61 -14.16
N LYS A 206 12.14 -10.71 -14.60
CA LYS A 206 12.84 -10.78 -15.88
C LYS A 206 11.91 -10.66 -17.09
N ILE A 207 10.74 -11.33 -17.07
CA ILE A 207 9.73 -11.23 -18.14
C ILE A 207 9.25 -9.79 -18.30
N LEU A 208 9.02 -9.11 -17.18
CA LEU A 208 8.55 -7.72 -17.16
C LEU A 208 9.67 -6.67 -17.22
N ASN A 209 10.94 -7.08 -17.25
CA ASN A 209 12.10 -6.19 -17.18
C ASN A 209 11.99 -5.17 -16.04
N ILE A 210 11.64 -5.65 -14.83
CA ILE A 210 11.55 -4.83 -13.62
C ILE A 210 12.78 -5.08 -12.75
N PRO A 211 13.64 -4.08 -12.49
CA PRO A 211 14.79 -4.24 -11.62
C PRO A 211 14.39 -4.54 -10.16
N ALA A 212 14.92 -5.64 -9.60
CA ALA A 212 14.63 -6.03 -8.22
C ALA A 212 15.04 -4.97 -7.18
N SER A 213 16.04 -4.14 -7.52
CA SER A 213 16.55 -3.07 -6.65
C SER A 213 15.53 -1.98 -6.30
N MET A 214 14.43 -1.87 -7.07
CA MET A 214 13.37 -0.91 -6.81
C MET A 214 12.26 -1.46 -5.89
N LEU A 215 12.27 -2.75 -5.58
CA LEU A 215 11.21 -3.40 -4.80
C LEU A 215 11.47 -3.31 -3.29
N PRO A 216 10.40 -3.14 -2.46
CA PRO A 216 10.54 -3.12 -1.02
C PRO A 216 10.86 -4.50 -0.44
N GLU A 217 11.48 -4.55 0.72
CA GLU A 217 11.57 -5.78 1.50
C GLU A 217 10.20 -6.15 2.07
N VAL A 218 9.82 -7.42 2.00
CA VAL A 218 8.52 -7.90 2.48
C VAL A 218 8.63 -8.37 3.91
N LYS A 219 7.75 -7.85 4.77
CA LYS A 219 7.71 -8.10 6.20
C LYS A 219 6.40 -8.77 6.64
N SER A 220 6.36 -9.27 7.88
CA SER A 220 5.14 -9.74 8.50
C SER A 220 4.12 -8.60 8.66
N ASN A 221 2.82 -8.90 8.60
CA ASN A 221 1.76 -7.92 8.85
C ASN A 221 1.80 -7.32 10.28
N SER A 222 2.49 -7.96 11.21
CA SER A 222 2.57 -7.57 12.62
C SER A 222 4.02 -7.65 13.10
N GLU A 223 4.75 -6.57 12.86
CA GLU A 223 6.10 -6.33 13.40
C GLU A 223 6.39 -4.83 13.41
N VAL A 224 7.45 -4.40 14.08
CA VAL A 224 7.87 -3.00 14.04
C VAL A 224 8.60 -2.74 12.72
N TYR A 225 7.94 -2.03 11.82
CA TYR A 225 8.51 -1.65 10.51
C TYR A 225 9.51 -0.50 10.61
N GLY A 226 9.30 0.40 11.55
CA GLY A 226 10.09 1.60 11.75
C GLY A 226 9.43 2.52 12.76
N VAL A 227 10.02 3.68 12.95
CA VAL A 227 9.54 4.70 13.88
C VAL A 227 9.31 6.01 13.12
N THR A 228 8.20 6.68 13.38
CA THR A 228 7.90 7.97 12.74
C THR A 228 8.96 9.01 13.08
N LYS A 229 9.29 9.90 12.16
CA LYS A 229 10.08 11.08 12.51
C LYS A 229 9.19 12.13 13.18
N GLY A 230 9.71 12.75 14.23
CA GLY A 230 8.93 13.71 15.02
C GLY A 230 8.30 14.83 14.20
N PHE A 231 8.98 15.34 13.19
CA PHE A 231 8.43 16.39 12.31
C PHE A 231 7.31 15.89 11.35
N HIS A 232 7.19 14.58 11.16
CA HIS A 232 6.06 13.96 10.43
C HIS A 232 4.93 13.48 11.35
N PHE A 233 5.17 13.43 12.68
CA PHE A 233 4.18 12.99 13.66
C PHE A 233 4.08 13.94 14.86
N PHE A 234 3.96 15.23 14.56
CA PHE A 234 3.64 16.30 15.54
C PHE A 234 4.54 16.31 16.77
N GLY A 235 5.85 16.09 16.58
CA GLY A 235 6.86 16.14 17.61
C GLY A 235 7.11 14.82 18.35
N SER A 236 6.44 13.72 17.96
CA SER A 236 6.60 12.42 18.61
C SER A 236 7.17 11.38 17.66
N GLU A 237 7.94 10.46 18.22
CA GLU A 237 8.44 9.27 17.56
C GLU A 237 7.61 8.07 18.02
N VAL A 238 6.86 7.44 17.09
CA VAL A 238 5.92 6.37 17.39
C VAL A 238 6.20 5.18 16.48
N PRO A 239 6.27 3.95 17.01
CA PRO A 239 6.48 2.76 16.19
C PRO A 239 5.30 2.50 15.28
N ILE A 240 5.58 2.16 14.01
CA ILE A 240 4.63 1.65 13.04
C ILE A 240 4.71 0.12 13.12
N SER A 241 3.66 -0.53 13.66
CA SER A 241 3.75 -1.91 14.12
C SER A 241 2.72 -2.84 13.48
N GLY A 242 1.90 -2.35 12.58
CA GLY A 242 0.94 -3.16 11.82
C GLY A 242 0.75 -2.60 10.43
N MET A 243 0.71 -3.48 9.44
CA MET A 243 0.45 -3.11 8.06
C MET A 243 -0.30 -4.22 7.33
N ALA A 244 -1.39 -3.88 6.67
CA ALA A 244 -2.16 -4.84 5.89
C ALA A 244 -2.98 -4.14 4.81
N GLY A 245 -3.17 -4.79 3.67
CA GLY A 245 -4.13 -4.35 2.66
C GLY A 245 -5.55 -4.29 3.22
N ASP A 246 -6.35 -3.35 2.75
CA ASP A 246 -7.68 -3.02 3.28
C ASP A 246 -8.61 -4.23 3.43
N GLN A 247 -8.61 -5.12 2.46
CA GLN A 247 -9.50 -6.29 2.47
C GLN A 247 -9.03 -7.36 3.45
N GLN A 248 -7.71 -7.55 3.63
CA GLN A 248 -7.14 -8.44 4.62
C GLN A 248 -7.29 -7.88 6.03
N ALA A 249 -7.06 -6.58 6.21
CA ALA A 249 -7.33 -5.89 7.48
C ALA A 249 -8.81 -6.01 7.89
N ALA A 250 -9.74 -5.86 6.93
CA ALA A 250 -11.17 -6.03 7.19
C ALA A 250 -11.53 -7.49 7.55
N LEU A 251 -10.93 -8.49 6.91
CA LEU A 251 -11.14 -9.91 7.26
C LEU A 251 -10.72 -10.17 8.71
N PHE A 252 -9.53 -9.71 9.10
CA PHE A 252 -9.03 -9.82 10.46
C PHE A 252 -9.91 -9.05 11.45
N GLY A 253 -10.29 -7.80 11.12
CA GLY A 253 -11.15 -6.96 11.96
C GLY A 253 -12.56 -7.52 12.17
N GLN A 254 -13.08 -8.32 11.24
CA GLN A 254 -14.32 -9.07 11.37
C GLN A 254 -14.14 -10.38 12.14
N MET A 255 -12.97 -10.63 12.72
CA MET A 255 -12.63 -11.84 13.48
C MET A 255 -12.82 -13.15 12.69
N ALA A 256 -12.59 -13.11 11.37
CA ALA A 256 -12.69 -14.27 10.51
C ALA A 256 -11.44 -15.16 10.64
N PHE A 257 -11.20 -15.73 11.82
CA PHE A 257 -9.99 -16.47 12.17
C PHE A 257 -10.04 -17.95 11.84
N GLU A 258 -11.23 -18.51 11.63
CA GLU A 258 -11.40 -19.93 11.34
C GLU A 258 -11.46 -20.18 9.82
N PRO A 259 -10.98 -21.35 9.34
CA PRO A 259 -11.09 -21.73 7.93
C PRO A 259 -12.55 -21.71 7.46
N GLY A 260 -12.78 -21.14 6.28
CA GLY A 260 -14.11 -21.00 5.68
C GLY A 260 -14.89 -19.77 6.15
N MET A 261 -14.41 -19.00 7.13
CA MET A 261 -15.01 -17.71 7.46
C MET A 261 -14.80 -16.70 6.35
N ILE A 262 -15.87 -15.99 6.00
CA ILE A 262 -15.93 -15.08 4.85
C ILE A 262 -16.39 -13.71 5.33
N LYS A 263 -15.76 -12.67 4.76
CA LYS A 263 -16.33 -11.32 4.80
C LYS A 263 -16.66 -10.84 3.39
N ASN A 264 -17.62 -9.96 3.26
CA ASN A 264 -17.90 -9.24 2.02
C ASN A 264 -17.93 -7.74 2.29
N THR A 265 -17.17 -6.98 1.50
CA THR A 265 -17.17 -5.52 1.54
C THR A 265 -17.84 -4.99 0.29
N TYR A 266 -18.82 -4.12 0.47
CA TYR A 266 -19.47 -3.35 -0.59
C TYR A 266 -19.02 -1.88 -0.48
N GLY A 267 -18.32 -1.38 -1.49
CA GLY A 267 -17.85 0.00 -1.59
C GLY A 267 -17.67 0.37 -3.06
N THR A 268 -16.55 0.99 -3.42
CA THR A 268 -16.15 1.25 -4.81
C THR A 268 -16.11 -0.04 -5.63
N GLY A 269 -15.77 -1.16 -4.98
CA GLY A 269 -15.88 -2.52 -5.49
C GLY A 269 -16.58 -3.43 -4.49
N SER A 270 -16.94 -4.64 -4.93
CA SER A 270 -17.42 -5.72 -4.06
C SER A 270 -16.30 -6.75 -3.90
N PHE A 271 -15.88 -7.00 -2.64
CA PHE A 271 -14.73 -7.85 -2.32
C PHE A 271 -15.12 -8.93 -1.33
N ILE A 272 -15.21 -10.16 -1.82
CA ILE A 272 -15.38 -11.36 -0.99
C ILE A 272 -14.00 -11.92 -0.69
N VAL A 273 -13.69 -12.06 0.60
CA VAL A 273 -12.43 -12.67 1.07
C VAL A 273 -12.76 -13.76 2.08
N MET A 274 -12.16 -14.91 1.90
CA MET A 274 -12.32 -16.08 2.76
C MET A 274 -10.98 -16.43 3.41
N ASN A 275 -11.03 -16.78 4.69
CA ASN A 275 -9.90 -17.41 5.38
C ASN A 275 -9.85 -18.87 4.96
N THR A 276 -8.78 -19.29 4.31
CA THR A 276 -8.59 -20.68 3.85
C THR A 276 -7.75 -21.52 4.81
N CYS A 277 -6.96 -20.89 5.69
CA CYS A 277 -5.99 -21.51 6.63
C CYS A 277 -5.40 -22.81 6.10
N LEU A 278 -4.35 -22.73 5.32
CA LEU A 278 -3.54 -23.88 4.91
C LEU A 278 -2.28 -23.93 5.75
#